data_c96e0589724645c8265b6586a2aafbb9
#
_entry.id   c96e0589724645c8265b6586a2aafbb9
#
_cell.length_a   1.000
_cell.length_b   1.000
_cell.length_c   1.000
_cell.angle_alpha   90.00
_cell.angle_beta   90.00
_cell.angle_gamma   90.00
#
_symmetry.space_group_name_H-M   'P 1'
#
loop_
_entity.id
_entity.type
_entity.pdbx_description
1 polymer ?
#
loop_
_entity_poly.entity_id
_entity_poly.type
_entity_poly.pdbx_seq_one_letter_code
_entity_poly.pdbx_strand_id
1 'polypeptide(L)'
;MVLSQATDFTIQDVKFESQGVTLAGSILKPKNPFAAVVIVHGSDPVKREMEFAKRLAKEGIAVLTYDKRGVEESGGVYVGPSVGTNNIDTTNLNLLSQDANAAVKTFRTYLKDKKTPIGLVGFSQAGWIIPIAASKNPQIEFMVLFSCPTITTLEQLRFQFYTNGNNNFWENHTEAEAREHIKNDADRYQFTATDPKTSLNTLSIPGLWLFGEKDIQIPVKLCIEQLNKLKAQGKPFEYTLFSNLGHNTAFDNDTAPFDISIQWIKQETLNIKKHKVFK
;
A
#
# COMPACT_ATOMS: atom_id res chain seq x y z
N MET A 1 3.52 29.29 -14.74
CA MET A 1 4.26 28.57 -13.71
C MET A 1 3.68 29.01 -12.37
N VAL A 2 2.70 28.28 -11.83
CA VAL A 2 2.12 28.60 -10.51
C VAL A 2 3.03 27.95 -9.49
N LEU A 3 3.80 28.73 -8.75
CA LEU A 3 4.56 28.26 -7.59
C LEU A 3 3.54 27.75 -6.57
N SER A 4 3.42 26.44 -6.44
CA SER A 4 2.69 25.80 -5.33
C SER A 4 3.40 26.21 -4.04
N GLN A 5 2.77 27.07 -3.25
CA GLN A 5 3.27 27.35 -1.90
C GLN A 5 3.17 26.04 -1.10
N ALA A 6 4.29 25.60 -0.56
CA ALA A 6 4.33 24.44 0.33
C ALA A 6 3.31 24.64 1.45
N THR A 7 2.42 23.68 1.65
CA THR A 7 1.38 23.76 2.67
C THR A 7 1.99 23.55 4.06
N ASP A 8 1.82 24.53 4.95
CA ASP A 8 2.21 24.36 6.36
C ASP A 8 1.36 23.29 7.03
N PHE A 9 2.00 22.42 7.80
CA PHE A 9 1.33 21.34 8.54
C PHE A 9 1.88 21.22 9.97
N THR A 10 1.04 20.74 10.87
CA THR A 10 1.43 20.37 12.24
C THR A 10 1.80 18.90 12.31
N ILE A 11 2.71 18.54 13.22
CA ILE A 11 3.06 17.15 13.55
C ILE A 11 2.62 16.89 14.98
N GLN A 12 1.93 15.77 15.21
CA GLN A 12 1.48 15.33 16.52
C GLN A 12 1.70 13.84 16.65
N ASP A 13 2.44 13.42 17.67
CA ASP A 13 2.59 12.00 17.99
C ASP A 13 1.29 11.46 18.61
N VAL A 14 1.01 10.20 18.28
CA VAL A 14 -0.20 9.51 18.72
C VAL A 14 0.13 8.07 19.11
N LYS A 15 -0.66 7.53 20.03
CA LYS A 15 -0.69 6.11 20.36
C LYS A 15 -2.09 5.59 20.18
N PHE A 16 -2.24 4.35 19.73
CA PHE A 16 -3.53 3.72 19.52
C PHE A 16 -3.46 2.21 19.72
N GLU A 17 -4.57 1.64 20.15
CA GLU A 17 -4.66 0.21 20.46
C GLU A 17 -5.05 -0.59 19.22
N SER A 18 -4.37 -1.70 19.01
CA SER A 18 -4.70 -2.71 18.01
C SER A 18 -4.38 -4.11 18.51
N GLN A 19 -5.39 -4.97 18.59
CA GLN A 19 -5.24 -6.39 18.94
C GLN A 19 -4.37 -6.61 20.20
N GLY A 20 -4.70 -5.88 21.27
CA GLY A 20 -4.06 -6.03 22.58
C GLY A 20 -2.67 -5.42 22.70
N VAL A 21 -2.21 -4.63 21.72
CA VAL A 21 -0.95 -3.88 21.82
C VAL A 21 -1.15 -2.43 21.46
N THR A 22 -0.32 -1.57 22.06
CA THR A 22 -0.25 -0.14 21.72
C THR A 22 0.69 0.07 20.55
N LEU A 23 0.21 0.70 19.49
CA LEU A 23 1.02 1.15 18.36
C LEU A 23 1.30 2.65 18.47
N ALA A 24 2.49 3.07 18.06
CA ALA A 24 2.95 4.45 18.08
C ALA A 24 3.05 5.02 16.67
N GLY A 25 2.63 6.25 16.48
CA GLY A 25 2.66 6.91 15.19
C GLY A 25 2.70 8.43 15.30
N SER A 26 2.64 9.08 14.14
CA SER A 26 2.59 10.54 14.02
C SER A 26 1.51 10.94 13.01
N ILE A 27 0.78 12.00 13.34
CA ILE A 27 -0.17 12.64 12.43
C ILE A 27 0.46 13.94 11.93
N LEU A 28 0.56 14.05 10.60
CA LEU A 28 0.95 15.27 9.91
C LEU A 28 -0.31 15.88 9.32
N LYS A 29 -0.70 17.08 9.76
CA LYS A 29 -1.99 17.66 9.40
C LYS A 29 -1.86 19.07 8.85
N PRO A 30 -2.07 19.27 7.53
CA PRO A 30 -2.28 20.57 6.94
C PRO A 30 -3.52 21.28 7.54
N LYS A 31 -3.56 22.61 7.43
CA LYS A 31 -4.67 23.40 7.99
C LYS A 31 -6.04 22.99 7.44
N ASN A 32 -6.13 22.76 6.12
CA ASN A 32 -7.34 22.38 5.41
C ASN A 32 -7.06 21.20 4.45
N PRO A 33 -6.94 19.97 4.96
CA PRO A 33 -6.60 18.85 4.11
C PRO A 33 -7.77 18.51 3.17
N PHE A 34 -7.47 18.28 1.89
CA PHE A 34 -8.49 17.85 0.93
C PHE A 34 -8.74 16.34 0.98
N ALA A 35 -7.76 15.59 1.48
CA ALA A 35 -7.79 14.15 1.70
C ALA A 35 -7.01 13.79 2.97
N ALA A 36 -7.19 12.57 3.44
CA ALA A 36 -6.41 11.96 4.51
C ALA A 36 -5.94 10.56 4.11
N VAL A 37 -4.75 10.16 4.53
CA VAL A 37 -4.22 8.82 4.24
C VAL A 37 -3.55 8.21 5.47
N VAL A 38 -3.67 6.89 5.60
CA VAL A 38 -2.84 6.10 6.51
C VAL A 38 -1.80 5.38 5.67
N ILE A 39 -0.52 5.45 6.06
CA ILE A 39 0.57 4.73 5.40
C ILE A 39 0.64 3.31 5.94
N VAL A 40 0.63 2.32 5.03
CA VAL A 40 0.74 0.88 5.31
C VAL A 40 2.10 0.38 4.79
N HIS A 41 2.84 -0.26 5.67
CA HIS A 41 4.24 -0.63 5.42
C HIS A 41 4.43 -1.78 4.44
N GLY A 42 5.64 -1.86 3.86
CA GLY A 42 6.20 -3.04 3.22
C GLY A 42 6.57 -4.15 4.21
N SER A 43 7.35 -5.14 3.77
CA SER A 43 7.69 -6.33 4.55
C SER A 43 8.71 -6.09 5.67
N ASP A 44 9.59 -5.12 5.51
CA ASP A 44 10.70 -4.86 6.44
C ASP A 44 10.24 -4.37 7.82
N PRO A 45 11.12 -4.38 8.85
CA PRO A 45 10.85 -3.79 10.14
C PRO A 45 10.89 -2.26 10.06
N VAL A 46 9.86 -1.68 9.47
CA VAL A 46 9.80 -0.27 9.10
C VAL A 46 9.23 0.56 10.25
N LYS A 47 9.95 1.61 10.63
CA LYS A 47 9.41 2.69 11.46
C LYS A 47 8.50 3.60 10.65
N ARG A 48 7.85 4.55 11.31
CA ARG A 48 6.98 5.53 10.63
C ARG A 48 7.71 6.25 9.49
N GLU A 49 7.07 6.30 8.32
CA GLU A 49 7.63 6.85 7.07
C GLU A 49 7.54 8.38 7.05
N MET A 50 8.31 9.04 7.93
CA MET A 50 8.18 10.49 8.16
C MET A 50 8.48 11.33 6.93
N GLU A 51 9.49 10.96 6.11
CA GLU A 51 9.84 11.75 4.94
C GLU A 51 8.78 11.65 3.84
N PHE A 52 8.26 10.45 3.61
CA PHE A 52 7.15 10.26 2.68
C PHE A 52 5.88 10.96 3.20
N ALA A 53 5.58 10.88 4.48
CA ALA A 53 4.47 11.57 5.13
C ALA A 53 4.56 13.10 5.00
N LYS A 54 5.76 13.68 5.16
CA LYS A 54 6.01 15.11 4.97
C LYS A 54 5.76 15.54 3.51
N ARG A 55 6.17 14.73 2.54
CA ARG A 55 5.90 14.99 1.12
C ARG A 55 4.39 15.08 0.87
N LEU A 56 3.62 14.10 1.34
CA LEU A 56 2.15 14.10 1.23
C LEU A 56 1.50 15.31 1.94
N ALA A 57 1.99 15.64 3.14
CA ALA A 57 1.44 16.77 3.92
C ALA A 57 1.67 18.12 3.22
N LYS A 58 2.82 18.32 2.57
CA LYS A 58 3.11 19.50 1.74
C LYS A 58 2.14 19.65 0.56
N GLU A 59 1.61 18.54 0.05
CA GLU A 59 0.59 18.51 -1.01
C GLU A 59 -0.85 18.75 -0.50
N GLY A 60 -1.02 18.98 0.82
CA GLY A 60 -2.33 19.23 1.41
C GLY A 60 -3.10 17.96 1.82
N ILE A 61 -2.42 16.85 1.96
CA ILE A 61 -2.99 15.58 2.42
C ILE A 61 -2.65 15.40 3.91
N ALA A 62 -3.64 15.17 4.77
CA ALA A 62 -3.38 14.76 6.14
C ALA A 62 -2.87 13.31 6.15
N VAL A 63 -1.88 13.01 6.99
CA VAL A 63 -1.23 11.70 7.01
C VAL A 63 -1.15 11.16 8.43
N LEU A 64 -1.50 9.90 8.63
CA LEU A 64 -1.08 9.11 9.79
C LEU A 64 -0.07 8.08 9.31
N THR A 65 1.12 8.11 9.88
CA THR A 65 2.16 7.08 9.75
C THR A 65 2.48 6.51 11.12
N TYR A 66 2.80 5.23 11.22
CA TYR A 66 3.05 4.57 12.51
C TYR A 66 4.22 3.59 12.40
N ASP A 67 4.84 3.26 13.51
CA ASP A 67 5.86 2.21 13.56
C ASP A 67 5.18 0.86 13.41
N LYS A 68 5.68 0.02 12.52
CA LYS A 68 5.13 -1.32 12.30
C LYS A 68 5.10 -2.09 13.64
N ARG A 69 4.12 -2.97 13.81
CA ARG A 69 4.00 -3.82 15.00
C ARG A 69 5.35 -4.48 15.35
N GLY A 70 5.78 -4.35 16.61
CA GLY A 70 7.06 -4.88 17.11
C GLY A 70 8.30 -4.12 16.64
N VAL A 71 8.13 -2.90 16.13
CA VAL A 71 9.23 -2.04 15.66
C VAL A 71 9.20 -0.71 16.44
N GLU A 72 10.36 -0.21 16.80
CA GLU A 72 10.58 1.07 17.51
C GLU A 72 9.65 1.22 18.73
N GLU A 73 8.76 2.21 18.73
CA GLU A 73 7.85 2.51 19.84
C GLU A 73 6.55 1.70 19.81
N SER A 74 6.31 0.90 18.76
CA SER A 74 5.13 0.05 18.65
C SER A 74 5.31 -1.28 19.37
N GLY A 75 4.33 -1.63 20.21
CA GLY A 75 4.29 -2.91 20.90
C GLY A 75 4.03 -4.10 19.99
N GLY A 76 4.06 -5.30 20.58
CA GLY A 76 3.86 -6.55 19.87
C GLY A 76 5.15 -7.18 19.37
N VAL A 77 5.03 -8.08 18.38
CA VAL A 77 6.16 -8.81 17.81
C VAL A 77 6.20 -8.57 16.30
N TYR A 78 7.38 -8.20 15.80
CA TYR A 78 7.62 -8.15 14.37
C TYR A 78 7.74 -9.56 13.81
N VAL A 79 7.10 -9.79 12.66
CA VAL A 79 7.17 -11.03 11.90
C VAL A 79 7.77 -10.72 10.54
N GLY A 80 8.87 -11.38 10.18
CA GLY A 80 9.51 -11.17 8.89
C GLY A 80 10.80 -11.95 8.70
N PRO A 81 11.36 -11.97 7.48
CA PRO A 81 12.55 -12.74 7.15
C PRO A 81 13.78 -12.36 7.99
N SER A 82 13.92 -11.11 8.39
CA SER A 82 15.03 -10.63 9.22
C SER A 82 15.08 -11.26 10.61
N VAL A 83 13.97 -11.86 11.08
CA VAL A 83 13.88 -12.60 12.34
C VAL A 83 13.54 -14.09 12.11
N GLY A 84 13.73 -14.58 10.88
CA GLY A 84 13.52 -15.99 10.53
C GLY A 84 12.07 -16.46 10.51
N THR A 85 11.12 -15.54 10.33
CA THR A 85 9.68 -15.84 10.32
C THR A 85 9.03 -15.44 9.00
N ASN A 86 7.88 -16.04 8.68
CA ASN A 86 7.14 -15.76 7.45
C ASN A 86 6.17 -14.59 7.64
N ASN A 87 6.48 -13.45 7.04
CA ASN A 87 5.67 -12.24 7.13
C ASN A 87 4.50 -12.16 6.13
N ILE A 88 4.40 -13.10 5.18
CA ILE A 88 3.32 -13.15 4.18
C ILE A 88 2.30 -14.27 4.47
N ASP A 89 2.39 -14.91 5.64
CA ASP A 89 1.34 -15.81 6.11
C ASP A 89 0.01 -15.07 6.31
N THR A 90 -1.08 -15.74 6.00
CA THR A 90 -2.44 -15.17 6.10
C THR A 90 -2.76 -14.61 7.50
N THR A 91 -2.28 -15.26 8.56
CA THR A 91 -2.51 -14.82 9.94
C THR A 91 -1.84 -13.48 10.20
N ASN A 92 -0.57 -13.34 9.79
CA ASN A 92 0.16 -12.08 9.93
C ASN A 92 -0.44 -10.96 9.07
N LEU A 93 -0.80 -11.23 7.81
CA LEU A 93 -1.42 -10.22 6.93
C LEU A 93 -2.77 -9.73 7.48
N ASN A 94 -3.58 -10.62 8.03
CA ASN A 94 -4.83 -10.24 8.71
C ASN A 94 -4.56 -9.39 9.95
N LEU A 95 -3.55 -9.70 10.75
CA LEU A 95 -3.16 -8.91 11.92
C LEU A 95 -2.73 -7.50 11.51
N LEU A 96 -1.85 -7.37 10.51
CA LEU A 96 -1.41 -6.07 9.98
C LEU A 96 -2.56 -5.27 9.35
N SER A 97 -3.56 -5.94 8.76
CA SER A 97 -4.77 -5.26 8.25
C SER A 97 -5.63 -4.67 9.37
N GLN A 98 -5.64 -5.32 10.55
CA GLN A 98 -6.32 -4.80 11.74
C GLN A 98 -5.57 -3.59 12.32
N ASP A 99 -4.24 -3.58 12.25
CA ASP A 99 -3.42 -2.42 12.63
C ASP A 99 -3.74 -1.21 11.75
N ALA A 100 -3.79 -1.41 10.43
CA ALA A 100 -4.18 -0.35 9.49
C ALA A 100 -5.60 0.17 9.77
N ASN A 101 -6.55 -0.70 10.09
CA ASN A 101 -7.92 -0.32 10.46
C ASN A 101 -7.99 0.44 11.78
N ALA A 102 -7.20 0.05 12.78
CA ALA A 102 -7.09 0.78 14.05
C ALA A 102 -6.50 2.18 13.83
N ALA A 103 -5.48 2.30 12.97
CA ALA A 103 -4.92 3.59 12.55
C ALA A 103 -5.98 4.48 11.87
N VAL A 104 -6.76 3.94 10.93
CA VAL A 104 -7.87 4.68 10.27
C VAL A 104 -8.89 5.16 11.28
N LYS A 105 -9.34 4.29 12.19
CA LYS A 105 -10.30 4.64 13.25
C LYS A 105 -9.78 5.77 14.14
N THR A 106 -8.52 5.66 14.57
CA THR A 106 -7.86 6.70 15.36
C THR A 106 -7.76 7.99 14.56
N PHE A 107 -7.27 7.93 13.32
CA PHE A 107 -7.08 9.11 12.50
C PHE A 107 -8.37 9.89 12.25
N ARG A 108 -9.50 9.19 12.05
CA ARG A 108 -10.82 9.82 11.91
C ARG A 108 -11.18 10.73 13.09
N THR A 109 -10.71 10.45 14.30
CA THR A 109 -10.99 11.30 15.47
C THR A 109 -10.24 12.62 15.44
N TYR A 110 -9.09 12.67 14.78
CA TYR A 110 -8.24 13.86 14.65
C TYR A 110 -8.63 14.78 13.48
N LEU A 111 -9.44 14.30 12.55
CA LEU A 111 -9.91 15.12 11.42
C LEU A 111 -11.06 16.03 11.87
N LYS A 112 -10.90 17.35 11.66
CA LYS A 112 -11.94 18.35 11.97
C LYS A 112 -13.17 18.15 11.10
N ASP A 113 -12.96 18.06 9.79
CA ASP A 113 -14.02 17.76 8.83
C ASP A 113 -14.18 16.25 8.71
N LYS A 114 -15.28 15.73 9.24
CA LYS A 114 -15.62 14.31 9.18
C LYS A 114 -15.96 13.81 7.78
N LYS A 115 -16.13 14.72 6.81
CA LYS A 115 -16.35 14.40 5.39
C LYS A 115 -15.05 14.26 4.60
N THR A 116 -13.90 14.64 5.17
CA THR A 116 -12.59 14.43 4.52
C THR A 116 -12.42 12.96 4.15
N PRO A 117 -12.26 12.61 2.85
CA PRO A 117 -12.05 11.24 2.43
C PRO A 117 -10.77 10.66 3.03
N ILE A 118 -10.83 9.41 3.52
CA ILE A 118 -9.65 8.68 4.01
C ILE A 118 -9.32 7.55 3.05
N GLY A 119 -8.06 7.46 2.64
CA GLY A 119 -7.50 6.35 1.88
C GLY A 119 -6.38 5.64 2.63
N LEU A 120 -5.94 4.52 2.04
CA LEU A 120 -4.71 3.84 2.41
C LEU A 120 -3.67 4.04 1.31
N VAL A 121 -2.44 4.34 1.70
CA VAL A 121 -1.26 4.38 0.82
C VAL A 121 -0.29 3.34 1.31
N GLY A 122 0.26 2.50 0.44
CA GLY A 122 1.17 1.47 0.90
C GLY A 122 2.15 0.97 -0.14
N PHE A 123 3.08 0.14 0.34
CA PHE A 123 4.25 -0.31 -0.40
C PHE A 123 4.36 -1.83 -0.34
N SER A 124 4.73 -2.47 -1.46
CA SER A 124 5.10 -3.89 -1.50
C SER A 124 4.08 -4.80 -0.78
N GLN A 125 4.39 -5.36 0.38
CA GLN A 125 3.52 -6.23 1.20
C GLN A 125 2.12 -5.62 1.44
N ALA A 126 1.99 -4.30 1.41
CA ALA A 126 0.71 -3.61 1.55
C ALA A 126 -0.32 -4.02 0.48
N GLY A 127 0.12 -4.61 -0.64
CA GLY A 127 -0.74 -5.15 -1.68
C GLY A 127 -1.72 -6.23 -1.22
N TRP A 128 -1.40 -6.95 -0.15
CA TRP A 128 -2.33 -7.89 0.51
C TRP A 128 -3.05 -7.24 1.69
N ILE A 129 -2.34 -6.42 2.46
CA ILE A 129 -2.85 -5.81 3.70
C ILE A 129 -3.97 -4.81 3.40
N ILE A 130 -3.78 -3.91 2.44
CA ILE A 130 -4.72 -2.83 2.10
C ILE A 130 -6.07 -3.37 1.61
N PRO A 131 -6.13 -4.33 0.65
CA PRO A 131 -7.42 -4.90 0.26
C PRO A 131 -8.17 -5.58 1.40
N ILE A 132 -7.45 -6.32 2.29
CA ILE A 132 -8.06 -6.95 3.46
C ILE A 132 -8.61 -5.88 4.42
N ALA A 133 -7.85 -4.82 4.70
CA ALA A 133 -8.29 -3.74 5.56
C ALA A 133 -9.51 -3.02 4.99
N ALA A 134 -9.46 -2.65 3.71
CA ALA A 134 -10.52 -1.92 3.03
C ALA A 134 -11.83 -2.74 2.93
N SER A 135 -11.75 -4.06 2.70
CA SER A 135 -12.94 -4.92 2.65
C SER A 135 -13.68 -5.01 3.99
N LYS A 136 -13.03 -4.67 5.09
CA LYS A 136 -13.58 -4.75 6.46
C LYS A 136 -13.89 -3.37 7.07
N ASN A 137 -13.51 -2.29 6.40
CA ASN A 137 -13.66 -0.93 6.95
C ASN A 137 -14.23 0.05 5.91
N PRO A 138 -15.53 0.37 5.97
CA PRO A 138 -16.18 1.28 5.03
C PRO A 138 -15.74 2.75 5.17
N GLN A 139 -14.91 3.09 6.15
CA GLN A 139 -14.31 4.42 6.26
C GLN A 139 -13.16 4.65 5.26
N ILE A 140 -12.64 3.56 4.65
CA ILE A 140 -11.61 3.63 3.63
C ILE A 140 -12.30 3.85 2.29
N GLU A 141 -11.94 4.92 1.60
CA GLU A 141 -12.65 5.40 0.43
C GLU A 141 -11.82 5.35 -0.86
N PHE A 142 -10.50 5.12 -0.76
CA PHE A 142 -9.60 4.92 -1.89
C PHE A 142 -8.30 4.23 -1.46
N MET A 143 -7.54 3.71 -2.44
CA MET A 143 -6.27 3.01 -2.21
C MET A 143 -5.22 3.49 -3.21
N VAL A 144 -3.96 3.69 -2.75
CA VAL A 144 -2.79 3.92 -3.60
C VAL A 144 -1.69 2.94 -3.23
N LEU A 145 -1.20 2.19 -4.20
CA LEU A 145 -0.36 1.03 -3.98
C LEU A 145 0.90 1.11 -4.86
N PHE A 146 2.05 1.34 -4.22
CA PHE A 146 3.35 1.41 -4.87
C PHE A 146 4.01 0.03 -4.87
N SER A 147 4.31 -0.52 -6.04
CA SER A 147 4.94 -1.84 -6.23
C SER A 147 4.27 -2.95 -5.40
N CYS A 148 2.94 -2.92 -5.38
CA CYS A 148 2.12 -3.83 -4.57
C CYS A 148 1.57 -4.98 -5.42
N PRO A 149 1.73 -6.24 -5.01
CA PRO A 149 1.23 -7.39 -5.76
C PRO A 149 -0.30 -7.47 -5.74
N THR A 150 -0.87 -8.07 -6.81
CA THR A 150 -2.28 -8.43 -6.94
C THR A 150 -2.47 -9.92 -7.18
N ILE A 151 -1.42 -10.69 -6.98
CA ILE A 151 -1.33 -12.15 -7.08
C ILE A 151 -1.23 -12.76 -5.68
N THR A 152 -1.29 -14.07 -5.58
CA THR A 152 -1.16 -14.77 -4.30
C THR A 152 0.24 -14.59 -3.70
N THR A 153 0.32 -14.65 -2.37
CA THR A 153 1.60 -14.60 -1.65
C THR A 153 2.55 -15.72 -2.08
N LEU A 154 2.01 -16.88 -2.48
CA LEU A 154 2.82 -18.00 -2.95
C LEU A 154 3.44 -17.72 -4.33
N GLU A 155 2.65 -17.20 -5.28
CA GLU A 155 3.16 -16.83 -6.62
C GLU A 155 4.26 -15.77 -6.51
N GLN A 156 4.07 -14.79 -5.65
CA GLN A 156 5.07 -13.74 -5.41
C GLN A 156 6.36 -14.32 -4.82
N LEU A 157 6.24 -15.19 -3.80
CA LEU A 157 7.40 -15.78 -3.14
C LEU A 157 8.22 -16.65 -4.11
N ARG A 158 7.55 -17.47 -4.94
CA ARG A 158 8.20 -18.26 -5.99
C ARG A 158 8.96 -17.37 -6.98
N PHE A 159 8.36 -16.26 -7.40
CA PHE A 159 9.04 -15.29 -8.25
C PHE A 159 10.25 -14.66 -7.57
N GLN A 160 10.11 -14.18 -6.34
CA GLN A 160 11.20 -13.55 -5.59
C GLN A 160 12.38 -14.49 -5.37
N PHE A 161 12.13 -15.77 -5.10
CA PHE A 161 13.19 -16.78 -5.00
C PHE A 161 13.85 -17.07 -6.35
N TYR A 162 13.11 -17.06 -7.44
CA TYR A 162 13.67 -17.26 -8.78
C TYR A 162 14.56 -16.09 -9.20
N THR A 163 14.15 -14.86 -8.97
CA THR A 163 14.98 -13.69 -9.26
C THR A 163 16.20 -13.59 -8.37
N ASN A 164 16.10 -14.12 -7.14
CA ASN A 164 17.16 -14.16 -6.14
C ASN A 164 17.90 -12.82 -5.98
N GLY A 165 17.16 -11.68 -6.07
CA GLY A 165 17.72 -10.35 -5.94
C GLY A 165 18.63 -9.90 -7.11
N ASN A 166 18.65 -10.63 -8.23
CA ASN A 166 19.46 -10.30 -9.39
C ASN A 166 18.89 -9.07 -10.13
N ASN A 167 19.54 -7.92 -9.99
CA ASN A 167 19.11 -6.67 -10.64
C ASN A 167 19.12 -6.75 -12.18
N ASN A 168 19.91 -7.64 -12.77
CA ASN A 168 19.98 -7.88 -14.21
C ASN A 168 19.09 -9.05 -14.65
N PHE A 169 18.13 -9.47 -13.83
CA PHE A 169 17.29 -10.63 -14.09
C PHE A 169 16.61 -10.55 -15.46
N TRP A 170 15.99 -9.42 -15.78
CA TRP A 170 15.27 -9.23 -17.03
C TRP A 170 16.15 -9.08 -18.28
N GLU A 171 17.47 -8.93 -18.13
CA GLU A 171 18.41 -8.98 -19.25
C GLU A 171 18.66 -10.42 -19.72
N ASN A 172 18.48 -11.40 -18.84
CA ASN A 172 18.84 -12.79 -19.06
C ASN A 172 17.65 -13.75 -19.04
N HIS A 173 16.47 -13.29 -18.65
CA HIS A 173 15.27 -14.12 -18.49
C HIS A 173 14.05 -13.47 -19.15
N THR A 174 13.19 -14.31 -19.68
CA THR A 174 11.93 -13.89 -20.29
C THR A 174 10.76 -13.97 -19.32
N GLU A 175 9.70 -13.25 -19.63
CA GLU A 175 8.43 -13.35 -18.89
C GLU A 175 7.85 -14.79 -18.91
N ALA A 176 8.01 -15.51 -20.03
CA ALA A 176 7.53 -16.87 -20.16
C ALA A 176 8.24 -17.84 -19.21
N GLU A 177 9.57 -17.72 -19.10
CA GLU A 177 10.37 -18.49 -18.14
C GLU A 177 9.98 -18.19 -16.70
N ALA A 178 9.80 -16.92 -16.36
CA ALA A 178 9.37 -16.52 -15.02
C ALA A 178 8.00 -17.12 -14.66
N ARG A 179 7.04 -17.10 -15.59
CA ARG A 179 5.69 -17.69 -15.40
C ARG A 179 5.74 -19.22 -15.24
N GLU A 180 6.56 -19.89 -16.05
CA GLU A 180 6.71 -21.33 -15.95
C GLU A 180 7.32 -21.72 -14.60
N HIS A 181 8.31 -20.95 -14.14
CA HIS A 181 8.90 -21.17 -12.81
C HIS A 181 7.89 -20.93 -11.67
N ILE A 182 7.14 -19.82 -11.72
CA ILE A 182 6.08 -19.52 -10.74
C ILE A 182 5.05 -20.66 -10.67
N LYS A 183 4.67 -21.22 -11.82
CA LYS A 183 3.68 -22.26 -11.91
C LYS A 183 4.18 -23.62 -11.38
N ASN A 184 5.43 -23.99 -11.70
CA ASN A 184 5.96 -25.33 -11.51
C ASN A 184 7.00 -25.44 -10.38
N ASP A 185 7.32 -24.36 -9.66
CA ASP A 185 8.23 -24.47 -8.51
C ASP A 185 7.62 -25.41 -7.46
N ALA A 186 8.43 -26.36 -7.01
CA ALA A 186 8.01 -27.29 -5.98
C ALA A 186 7.68 -26.54 -4.69
N ASP A 187 6.53 -26.87 -4.08
CA ASP A 187 6.13 -26.24 -2.82
C ASP A 187 7.08 -26.62 -1.68
N ARG A 188 7.98 -25.70 -1.38
CA ARG A 188 8.86 -25.72 -0.21
C ARG A 188 8.28 -24.95 0.97
N TYR A 189 7.18 -24.25 0.72
CA TYR A 189 6.64 -23.24 1.61
C TYR A 189 5.44 -23.80 2.36
N GLN A 190 5.55 -23.86 3.68
CA GLN A 190 4.50 -24.36 4.56
C GLN A 190 3.79 -23.18 5.23
N PHE A 191 2.88 -22.53 4.50
CA PHE A 191 2.03 -21.48 5.05
C PHE A 191 0.73 -21.38 4.25
N THR A 192 -0.29 -20.76 4.84
CA THR A 192 -1.54 -20.49 4.15
C THR A 192 -1.39 -19.25 3.26
N ALA A 193 -1.46 -19.44 1.95
CA ALA A 193 -1.34 -18.36 0.99
C ALA A 193 -2.56 -17.43 1.02
N THR A 194 -2.29 -16.13 0.91
CA THR A 194 -3.33 -15.10 0.76
C THR A 194 -3.50 -14.76 -0.72
N ASP A 195 -4.75 -14.79 -1.19
CA ASP A 195 -5.13 -14.27 -2.51
C ASP A 195 -5.83 -12.91 -2.33
N PRO A 196 -5.22 -11.81 -2.77
CA PRO A 196 -5.81 -10.48 -2.62
C PRO A 196 -7.10 -10.31 -3.43
N LYS A 197 -7.33 -11.13 -4.46
CA LYS A 197 -8.57 -11.13 -5.26
C LYS A 197 -9.80 -11.38 -4.40
N THR A 198 -9.66 -12.18 -3.33
CA THR A 198 -10.76 -12.43 -2.40
C THR A 198 -11.33 -11.13 -1.83
N SER A 199 -10.47 -10.21 -1.43
CA SER A 199 -10.87 -8.90 -0.93
C SER A 199 -11.17 -7.92 -2.07
N LEU A 200 -10.34 -7.85 -3.12
CA LEU A 200 -10.51 -6.92 -4.24
C LEU A 200 -11.85 -7.11 -4.96
N ASN A 201 -12.33 -8.34 -5.08
CA ASN A 201 -13.64 -8.64 -5.67
C ASN A 201 -14.83 -8.05 -4.88
N THR A 202 -14.67 -7.80 -3.58
CA THR A 202 -15.73 -7.21 -2.75
C THR A 202 -15.71 -5.67 -2.77
N LEU A 203 -14.60 -5.07 -3.20
CA LEU A 203 -14.41 -3.63 -3.16
C LEU A 203 -15.07 -2.92 -4.36
N SER A 204 -15.62 -1.74 -4.09
CA SER A 204 -16.10 -0.77 -5.07
C SER A 204 -15.47 0.62 -4.92
N ILE A 205 -14.48 0.74 -4.04
CA ILE A 205 -13.68 1.96 -3.90
C ILE A 205 -12.59 2.01 -4.97
N PRO A 206 -12.19 3.21 -5.45
CA PRO A 206 -11.12 3.34 -6.43
C PRO A 206 -9.76 2.94 -5.87
N GLY A 207 -8.92 2.36 -6.73
CA GLY A 207 -7.55 1.97 -6.39
C GLY A 207 -6.58 2.24 -7.53
N LEU A 208 -5.41 2.80 -7.21
CA LEU A 208 -4.32 3.05 -8.14
C LEU A 208 -3.10 2.20 -7.77
N TRP A 209 -2.58 1.46 -8.74
CA TRP A 209 -1.30 0.75 -8.63
C TRP A 209 -0.22 1.43 -9.45
N LEU A 210 0.98 1.55 -8.89
CA LEU A 210 2.14 2.19 -9.50
C LEU A 210 3.27 1.18 -9.57
N PHE A 211 3.56 0.66 -10.76
CA PHE A 211 4.50 -0.43 -10.99
C PHE A 211 5.76 0.03 -11.72
N GLY A 212 6.90 -0.53 -11.33
CA GLY A 212 8.12 -0.45 -12.14
C GLY A 212 8.27 -1.70 -13.03
N GLU A 213 8.52 -1.53 -14.32
CA GLU A 213 8.63 -2.65 -15.27
C GLU A 213 9.84 -3.55 -14.99
N LYS A 214 10.89 -2.98 -14.37
CA LYS A 214 12.12 -3.71 -14.01
C LYS A 214 12.05 -4.36 -12.61
N ASP A 215 10.87 -4.45 -12.02
CA ASP A 215 10.70 -5.06 -10.69
C ASP A 215 11.13 -6.53 -10.70
N ILE A 216 11.96 -6.90 -9.73
CA ILE A 216 12.45 -8.27 -9.51
C ILE A 216 11.92 -8.89 -8.21
N GLN A 217 11.04 -8.21 -7.50
CA GLN A 217 10.41 -8.72 -6.28
C GLN A 217 8.95 -9.14 -6.50
N ILE A 218 8.27 -8.55 -7.50
CA ILE A 218 6.93 -8.96 -7.90
C ILE A 218 6.86 -9.14 -9.42
N PRO A 219 6.12 -10.15 -9.92
CA PRO A 219 5.92 -10.36 -11.36
C PRO A 219 4.87 -9.37 -11.90
N VAL A 220 5.31 -8.17 -12.26
CA VAL A 220 4.45 -7.02 -12.59
C VAL A 220 3.43 -7.34 -13.69
N LYS A 221 3.82 -8.05 -14.74
CA LYS A 221 2.89 -8.37 -15.84
C LYS A 221 1.75 -9.28 -15.39
N LEU A 222 2.01 -10.25 -14.51
CA LEU A 222 0.95 -11.05 -13.87
C LEU A 222 0.02 -10.18 -13.01
N CYS A 223 0.59 -9.23 -12.26
CA CYS A 223 -0.19 -8.30 -11.46
C CYS A 223 -1.12 -7.44 -12.33
N ILE A 224 -0.60 -6.90 -13.43
CA ILE A 224 -1.39 -6.10 -14.39
C ILE A 224 -2.51 -6.93 -15.03
N GLU A 225 -2.25 -8.19 -15.39
CA GLU A 225 -3.29 -9.08 -15.92
C GLU A 225 -4.44 -9.30 -14.93
N GLN A 226 -4.14 -9.44 -13.63
CA GLN A 226 -5.16 -9.55 -12.61
C GLN A 226 -5.97 -8.25 -12.47
N LEU A 227 -5.32 -7.09 -12.50
CA LEU A 227 -6.01 -5.81 -12.50
C LEU A 227 -6.91 -5.63 -13.71
N ASN A 228 -6.43 -6.01 -14.90
CA ASN A 228 -7.24 -5.95 -16.13
C ASN A 228 -8.48 -6.86 -16.06
N LYS A 229 -8.36 -8.06 -15.47
CA LYS A 229 -9.51 -8.94 -15.23
C LYS A 229 -10.52 -8.32 -14.26
N LEU A 230 -10.05 -7.71 -13.17
CA LEU A 230 -10.91 -7.02 -12.20
C LEU A 230 -11.57 -5.78 -12.84
N LYS A 231 -10.84 -5.03 -13.64
CA LYS A 231 -11.36 -3.87 -14.37
C LYS A 231 -12.44 -4.28 -15.39
N ALA A 232 -12.25 -5.40 -16.09
CA ALA A 232 -13.28 -5.96 -16.99
C ALA A 232 -14.56 -6.39 -16.25
N GLN A 233 -14.48 -6.67 -14.96
CA GLN A 233 -15.59 -6.93 -14.06
C GLN A 233 -16.22 -5.66 -13.46
N GLY A 234 -15.80 -4.47 -13.91
CA GLY A 234 -16.33 -3.20 -13.46
C GLY A 234 -15.68 -2.66 -12.18
N LYS A 235 -14.54 -3.23 -11.73
CA LYS A 235 -13.83 -2.68 -10.58
C LYS A 235 -13.13 -1.37 -10.94
N PRO A 236 -13.19 -0.33 -10.08
CA PRO A 236 -12.59 0.97 -10.35
C PRO A 236 -11.10 0.97 -10.01
N PHE A 237 -10.35 0.06 -10.64
CA PHE A 237 -8.92 -0.12 -10.43
C PHE A 237 -8.14 0.36 -11.65
N GLU A 238 -7.09 1.11 -11.39
CA GLU A 238 -6.20 1.70 -12.38
C GLU A 238 -4.75 1.34 -12.07
N TYR A 239 -3.89 1.42 -13.06
CA TYR A 239 -2.45 1.29 -12.85
C TYR A 239 -1.66 2.20 -13.79
N THR A 240 -0.44 2.52 -13.37
CA THR A 240 0.59 3.13 -14.21
C THR A 240 1.85 2.26 -14.16
N LEU A 241 2.46 2.03 -15.33
CA LEU A 241 3.70 1.28 -15.47
C LEU A 241 4.83 2.22 -15.85
N PHE A 242 5.93 2.17 -15.11
CA PHE A 242 7.14 2.98 -15.34
C PHE A 242 8.25 2.08 -15.88
N SER A 243 8.61 2.27 -17.15
CA SER A 243 9.53 1.39 -17.88
C SER A 243 10.96 1.37 -17.32
N ASN A 244 11.37 2.42 -16.63
CA ASN A 244 12.73 2.56 -16.11
C ASN A 244 12.88 2.21 -14.63
N LEU A 245 11.77 2.00 -13.92
CA LEU A 245 11.78 1.77 -12.48
C LEU A 245 11.74 0.28 -12.12
N GLY A 246 12.33 -0.05 -10.97
CA GLY A 246 12.23 -1.34 -10.28
C GLY A 246 11.19 -1.33 -9.18
N HIS A 247 11.45 -2.07 -8.10
CA HIS A 247 10.51 -2.26 -6.98
C HIS A 247 10.23 -0.99 -6.17
N ASN A 248 11.17 -0.06 -6.06
CA ASN A 248 11.07 1.09 -5.16
C ASN A 248 10.36 2.30 -5.77
N THR A 249 9.23 2.12 -6.45
CA THR A 249 8.53 3.22 -7.16
C THR A 249 8.14 4.41 -6.27
N ALA A 250 7.96 4.22 -4.97
CA ALA A 250 7.64 5.29 -4.02
C ALA A 250 8.87 6.13 -3.60
N PHE A 251 10.06 5.53 -3.63
CA PHE A 251 11.29 6.04 -3.03
C PHE A 251 12.40 6.25 -4.05
N ASP A 252 12.10 6.11 -5.33
CA ASP A 252 13.04 6.39 -6.42
C ASP A 252 13.32 7.89 -6.55
N ASN A 253 14.42 8.25 -7.20
CA ASN A 253 14.74 9.63 -7.55
C ASN A 253 13.78 10.20 -8.61
N ASP A 254 13.16 9.35 -9.42
CA ASP A 254 12.07 9.73 -10.31
C ASP A 254 10.81 10.03 -9.51
N THR A 255 10.38 11.29 -9.50
CA THR A 255 9.20 11.72 -8.74
C THR A 255 7.88 11.39 -9.43
N ALA A 256 7.88 10.93 -10.68
CA ALA A 256 6.67 10.70 -11.46
C ALA A 256 5.65 9.78 -10.77
N PRO A 257 6.04 8.66 -10.12
CA PRO A 257 5.06 7.85 -9.39
C PRO A 257 4.36 8.61 -8.25
N PHE A 258 5.14 9.42 -7.51
CA PHE A 258 4.57 10.24 -6.44
C PHE A 258 3.63 11.31 -7.01
N ASP A 259 4.06 12.05 -8.04
CA ASP A 259 3.30 13.14 -8.64
C ASP A 259 1.98 12.64 -9.24
N ILE A 260 2.00 11.49 -9.93
CA ILE A 260 0.80 10.82 -10.45
C ILE A 260 -0.13 10.41 -9.30
N SER A 261 0.40 9.86 -8.20
CA SER A 261 -0.40 9.50 -7.05
C SER A 261 -1.14 10.71 -6.44
N ILE A 262 -0.48 11.86 -6.34
CA ILE A 262 -1.07 13.10 -5.82
C ILE A 262 -2.19 13.61 -6.74
N GLN A 263 -1.94 13.63 -8.05
CA GLN A 263 -2.95 14.05 -9.03
C GLN A 263 -4.18 13.14 -8.98
N TRP A 264 -3.96 11.84 -8.93
CA TRP A 264 -5.03 10.85 -8.84
C TRP A 264 -5.83 10.99 -7.54
N ILE A 265 -5.17 11.15 -6.37
CA ILE A 265 -5.86 11.39 -5.09
C ILE A 265 -6.70 12.67 -5.16
N LYS A 266 -6.17 13.77 -5.74
CA LYS A 266 -6.91 15.02 -5.93
C LYS A 266 -8.20 14.78 -6.74
N GLN A 267 -8.10 14.07 -7.86
CA GLN A 267 -9.24 13.76 -8.72
C GLN A 267 -10.28 12.88 -8.03
N GLU A 268 -9.85 11.78 -7.42
CA GLU A 268 -10.76 10.83 -6.78
C GLU A 268 -11.46 11.41 -5.55
N THR A 269 -10.77 12.20 -4.76
CA THR A 269 -11.41 12.87 -3.61
C THR A 269 -12.47 13.90 -4.01
N LEU A 270 -12.33 14.53 -5.17
CA LEU A 270 -13.38 15.38 -5.74
C LEU A 270 -14.60 14.54 -6.17
N ASN A 271 -14.39 13.40 -6.81
CA ASN A 271 -15.44 12.47 -7.21
C ASN A 271 -16.21 11.95 -5.99
N ILE A 272 -15.49 11.48 -4.96
CA ILE A 272 -16.06 10.99 -3.71
C ILE A 272 -16.93 12.07 -3.02
N LYS A 273 -16.44 13.31 -2.95
CA LYS A 273 -17.19 14.43 -2.35
C LYS A 273 -18.46 14.73 -3.12
N LYS A 274 -18.41 14.74 -4.46
CA LYS A 274 -19.62 14.94 -5.30
C LYS A 274 -20.67 13.88 -5.02
N HIS A 275 -20.29 12.60 -4.97
CA HIS A 275 -21.22 11.51 -4.69
C HIS A 275 -21.86 11.58 -3.28
N LYS A 276 -21.17 12.15 -2.29
CA LYS A 276 -21.71 12.37 -0.93
C LYS A 276 -22.72 13.51 -0.82
N VAL A 277 -22.71 14.44 -1.76
CA VAL A 277 -23.65 15.60 -1.77
C VAL A 277 -25.01 15.17 -2.36
N PHE A 278 -25.05 14.15 -3.21
CA PHE A 278 -26.27 13.69 -3.86
C PHE A 278 -26.95 12.47 -3.18
N LYS A 279 -26.43 12.05 -2.04
CA LYS A 279 -27.06 11.07 -1.12
C LYS A 279 -27.56 11.76 0.15
#